data_40bea2e062c31e5a1964e4fab7019d8d
#
_entry.id   40bea2e062c31e5a1964e4fab7019d8d
#
_cell.length_a   1.000
_cell.length_b   1.000
_cell.length_c   1.000
_cell.angle_alpha   90.00
_cell.angle_beta   90.00
_cell.angle_gamma   90.00
#
_symmetry.space_group_name_H-M   'P 1'
#
loop_
_entity.id
_entity.type
_entity.pdbx_description
1 polymer ?
#
loop_
_entity_poly.entity_id
_entity_poly.type
_entity_poly.pdbx_seq_one_letter_code
_entity_poly.pdbx_strand_id
1 'polypeptide(L)'
;IMLLRKFCGIEKTDNGYLIQGDAGDIKLVFMTDDIIRIRVSFDRKFKEASYALVTTAWEDELDELFQEERTRIQAKDVVCEEKEDALIFHTTALKLVMKKQPIQFLLYDAEGKLIYNDLKERAFDQDQLGRVTHYSEIHADTDHFYGFGEKTGHLDKKGRHLRMSPKDAIGADPEFGEPLYKHVPFYIRVNEENLHALGLFYNNSYDAVFDMGN
;
A
#
# COMPACT_ATOMS: atom_id res chain seq x y z
N ILE A 1 -6.21 9.26 -18.38
CA ILE A 1 -5.65 9.05 -17.04
C ILE A 1 -6.42 9.95 -16.08
N MET A 2 -6.98 9.37 -15.01
CA MET A 2 -7.53 10.10 -13.86
C MET A 2 -6.48 10.16 -12.76
N LEU A 3 -6.23 11.34 -12.22
CA LEU A 3 -5.32 11.55 -11.09
C LEU A 3 -6.12 11.91 -9.85
N LEU A 4 -5.85 11.24 -8.73
CA LEU A 4 -6.41 11.61 -7.44
C LEU A 4 -5.53 12.70 -6.81
N ARG A 5 -5.97 13.95 -6.84
CA ARG A 5 -5.11 15.09 -6.51
C ARG A 5 -5.63 15.99 -5.40
N LYS A 6 -6.94 16.12 -5.26
CA LYS A 6 -7.52 17.13 -4.36
C LYS A 6 -8.40 16.48 -3.31
N PHE A 7 -8.15 16.80 -2.06
CA PHE A 7 -9.02 16.49 -0.94
C PHE A 7 -10.35 17.27 -1.04
N CYS A 8 -11.45 16.58 -0.82
CA CYS A 8 -12.80 17.15 -0.84
C CYS A 8 -13.50 17.05 0.52
N GLY A 9 -13.20 16.04 1.33
CA GLY A 9 -13.83 15.86 2.63
C GLY A 9 -13.31 14.64 3.37
N ILE A 10 -13.65 14.54 4.65
CA ILE A 10 -13.32 13.40 5.50
C ILE A 10 -14.51 13.06 6.40
N GLU A 11 -14.76 11.77 6.56
CA GLU A 11 -15.82 11.22 7.41
C GLU A 11 -15.23 10.10 8.27
N LYS A 12 -15.57 10.10 9.57
CA LYS A 12 -15.20 9.01 10.47
C LYS A 12 -16.12 7.81 10.23
N THR A 13 -15.53 6.63 10.13
CA THR A 13 -16.25 5.35 10.01
C THR A 13 -16.09 4.53 11.31
N ASP A 14 -16.74 3.38 11.40
CA ASP A 14 -16.68 2.52 12.60
C ASP A 14 -15.25 2.05 12.92
N ASN A 15 -14.41 1.90 11.90
CA ASN A 15 -13.04 1.37 12.07
C ASN A 15 -11.93 2.28 11.53
N GLY A 16 -12.25 3.51 11.12
CA GLY A 16 -11.27 4.42 10.55
C GLY A 16 -11.88 5.64 9.90
N TYR A 17 -11.48 5.95 8.67
CA TYR A 17 -11.91 7.15 7.95
C TYR A 17 -12.20 6.85 6.48
N LEU A 18 -13.22 7.52 5.96
CA LEU A 18 -13.46 7.69 4.52
C LEU A 18 -13.04 9.10 4.13
N ILE A 19 -12.10 9.22 3.23
CA ILE A 19 -11.58 10.48 2.71
C ILE A 19 -12.04 10.61 1.27
N GLN A 20 -12.79 11.66 0.97
CA GLN A 20 -13.26 11.95 -0.37
C GLN A 20 -12.24 12.79 -1.13
N GLY A 21 -11.95 12.38 -2.34
CA GLY A 21 -11.11 13.11 -3.27
C GLY A 21 -11.84 13.51 -4.54
N ASP A 22 -11.19 14.31 -5.37
CA ASP A 22 -11.74 14.80 -6.64
C ASP A 22 -12.03 13.69 -7.66
N ALA A 23 -11.18 12.66 -7.72
CA ALA A 23 -11.28 11.58 -8.69
C ALA A 23 -11.60 10.19 -8.07
N GLY A 24 -11.71 10.09 -6.76
CA GLY A 24 -11.93 8.83 -6.05
C GLY A 24 -11.91 9.02 -4.55
N ASP A 25 -12.10 7.93 -3.81
CA ASP A 25 -12.12 7.94 -2.36
C ASP A 25 -11.00 7.07 -1.77
N ILE A 26 -10.66 7.37 -0.53
CA ILE A 26 -9.63 6.65 0.24
C ILE A 26 -10.26 6.15 1.54
N LYS A 27 -10.12 4.86 1.84
CA LYS A 27 -10.37 4.32 3.17
C LYS A 27 -9.07 4.15 3.93
N LEU A 28 -9.05 4.64 5.16
CA LEU A 28 -7.91 4.59 6.07
C LEU A 28 -8.30 3.86 7.35
N VAL A 29 -7.53 2.82 7.70
CA VAL A 29 -7.71 2.05 8.93
C VAL A 29 -6.38 1.86 9.62
N PHE A 30 -6.31 2.20 10.90
CA PHE A 30 -5.14 1.93 11.76
C PHE A 30 -5.35 0.57 12.43
N MET A 31 -4.74 -0.47 11.86
CA MET A 31 -4.90 -1.84 12.35
C MET A 31 -4.27 -2.02 13.73
N THR A 32 -3.05 -1.51 13.88
CA THR A 32 -2.26 -1.46 15.11
C THR A 32 -1.55 -0.11 15.20
N ASP A 33 -0.68 0.09 16.19
CA ASP A 33 0.12 1.32 16.27
C ASP A 33 1.17 1.44 15.14
N ASP A 34 1.53 0.33 14.51
CA ASP A 34 2.57 0.24 13.47
C ASP A 34 2.07 -0.36 12.13
N ILE A 35 0.78 -0.67 12.00
CA ILE A 35 0.18 -1.18 10.77
C ILE A 35 -0.99 -0.30 10.33
N ILE A 36 -0.87 0.30 9.16
CA ILE A 36 -1.88 1.18 8.56
C ILE A 36 -2.33 0.57 7.24
N ARG A 37 -3.65 0.48 7.05
CA ARG A 37 -4.26 0.08 5.78
C ARG A 37 -4.78 1.31 5.05
N ILE A 38 -4.30 1.52 3.83
CA ILE A 38 -4.75 2.58 2.92
C ILE A 38 -5.34 1.92 1.69
N ARG A 39 -6.59 2.27 1.34
CA ARG A 39 -7.26 1.77 0.13
C ARG A 39 -7.74 2.93 -0.69
N VAL A 40 -7.49 2.87 -1.99
CA VAL A 40 -7.92 3.88 -2.97
C VAL A 40 -8.90 3.27 -3.95
N SER A 41 -10.00 3.94 -4.21
CA SER A 41 -11.00 3.53 -5.18
C SER A 41 -11.43 4.70 -6.06
N PHE A 42 -11.25 4.55 -7.37
CA PHE A 42 -11.67 5.55 -8.36
C PHE A 42 -13.16 5.43 -8.72
N ASP A 43 -13.78 4.27 -8.52
CA ASP A 43 -15.22 4.06 -8.67
C ASP A 43 -16.01 4.27 -7.36
N ARG A 44 -15.30 4.65 -6.28
CA ARG A 44 -15.85 4.91 -4.94
C ARG A 44 -16.47 3.68 -4.26
N LYS A 45 -16.17 2.48 -4.77
CA LYS A 45 -16.64 1.21 -4.22
C LYS A 45 -15.49 0.47 -3.57
N PHE A 46 -15.73 -0.08 -2.40
CA PHE A 46 -14.74 -0.86 -1.66
C PHE A 46 -15.29 -2.26 -1.40
N LYS A 47 -14.63 -3.26 -1.98
CA LYS A 47 -14.88 -4.66 -1.64
C LYS A 47 -14.04 -5.01 -0.43
N GLU A 48 -14.63 -5.72 0.53
CA GLU A 48 -13.93 -6.10 1.76
C GLU A 48 -13.29 -7.50 1.68
N ALA A 49 -13.60 -8.27 0.64
CA ALA A 49 -13.05 -9.60 0.43
C ALA A 49 -11.51 -9.60 0.34
N SER A 50 -10.86 -10.49 1.09
CA SER A 50 -9.43 -10.72 1.02
C SER A 50 -9.09 -12.20 1.13
N TYR A 51 -8.41 -12.74 0.12
CA TYR A 51 -7.95 -14.13 0.09
C TYR A 51 -6.65 -14.36 0.88
N ALA A 52 -5.93 -13.30 1.22
CA ALA A 52 -4.58 -13.38 1.78
C ALA A 52 -4.50 -13.10 3.28
N LEU A 53 -5.50 -12.43 3.86
CA LEU A 53 -5.46 -12.01 5.26
C LEU A 53 -6.13 -13.04 6.16
N VAL A 54 -5.49 -13.39 7.26
CA VAL A 54 -6.04 -14.25 8.33
C VAL A 54 -6.59 -13.43 9.50
N THR A 55 -6.24 -12.15 9.58
CA THR A 55 -6.69 -11.21 10.61
C THR A 55 -7.21 -9.96 9.96
N THR A 56 -8.39 -9.51 10.34
CA THR A 56 -9.03 -8.28 9.81
C THR A 56 -9.60 -7.43 10.94
N ALA A 57 -9.84 -6.16 10.65
CA ALA A 57 -10.58 -5.22 11.52
C ALA A 57 -11.95 -4.87 10.92
N TRP A 58 -12.45 -5.67 10.01
CA TRP A 58 -13.75 -5.55 9.32
C TRP A 58 -14.32 -6.92 9.06
N GLU A 59 -15.62 -6.99 8.78
CA GLU A 59 -16.25 -8.22 8.28
C GLU A 59 -15.78 -8.49 6.84
N ASP A 60 -15.42 -9.74 6.57
CA ASP A 60 -14.96 -10.14 5.24
C ASP A 60 -16.02 -11.02 4.57
N GLU A 61 -16.42 -10.66 3.37
CA GLU A 61 -17.41 -11.37 2.55
C GLU A 61 -17.07 -12.85 2.29
N LEU A 62 -15.81 -13.23 2.51
CA LEU A 62 -15.34 -14.61 2.31
C LEU A 62 -15.37 -15.47 3.56
N ASP A 63 -15.79 -14.97 4.71
CA ASP A 63 -15.83 -15.73 5.96
C ASP A 63 -16.71 -16.99 5.82
N GLU A 64 -17.85 -16.88 5.15
CA GLU A 64 -18.70 -18.05 4.86
C GLU A 64 -18.02 -19.07 3.94
N LEU A 65 -17.23 -18.59 2.96
CA LEU A 65 -16.52 -19.46 2.03
C LEU A 65 -15.43 -20.27 2.73
N PHE A 66 -14.76 -19.70 3.70
CA PHE A 66 -13.69 -20.37 4.45
C PHE A 66 -14.22 -21.29 5.55
N GLN A 67 -15.51 -21.22 5.88
CA GLN A 67 -16.18 -21.97 6.95
C GLN A 67 -15.56 -21.80 8.34
N GLU A 68 -14.70 -20.82 8.51
CA GLU A 68 -14.05 -20.42 9.75
C GLU A 68 -14.04 -18.91 9.88
N GLU A 69 -14.39 -18.40 11.05
CA GLU A 69 -14.24 -16.99 11.34
C GLU A 69 -12.75 -16.63 11.42
N ARG A 70 -12.35 -15.66 10.65
CA ARG A 70 -11.00 -15.11 10.75
C ARG A 70 -10.82 -14.41 12.09
N THR A 71 -9.58 -14.33 12.55
CA THR A 71 -9.25 -13.52 13.72
C THR A 71 -9.64 -12.06 13.48
N ARG A 72 -10.45 -11.52 14.39
CA ARG A 72 -10.82 -10.11 14.38
C ARG A 72 -10.00 -9.34 15.40
N ILE A 73 -9.52 -8.19 15.00
CA ILE A 73 -8.93 -7.19 15.90
C ILE A 73 -9.77 -5.93 15.85
N GLN A 74 -9.77 -5.21 16.94
CA GLN A 74 -10.34 -3.88 16.96
C GLN A 74 -9.32 -2.91 16.39
N ALA A 75 -9.69 -2.17 15.34
CA ALA A 75 -8.86 -1.08 14.82
C ALA A 75 -8.62 -0.02 15.89
N LYS A 76 -7.47 0.63 15.82
CA LYS A 76 -7.13 1.75 16.71
C LYS A 76 -8.02 2.96 16.40
N ASP A 77 -8.56 3.57 17.43
CA ASP A 77 -9.27 4.85 17.32
C ASP A 77 -8.25 5.99 17.33
N VAL A 78 -7.84 6.41 16.13
CA VAL A 78 -6.84 7.46 15.93
C VAL A 78 -7.54 8.75 15.55
N VAL A 79 -7.27 9.82 16.28
CA VAL A 79 -7.86 11.15 16.03
C VAL A 79 -7.21 11.77 14.79
N CYS A 80 -8.05 12.32 13.91
CA CYS A 80 -7.61 13.14 12.80
C CYS A 80 -7.42 14.59 13.26
N GLU A 81 -6.20 15.11 13.15
CA GLU A 81 -5.92 16.53 13.29
C GLU A 81 -5.97 17.16 11.89
N GLU A 82 -7.04 17.89 11.61
CA GLU A 82 -7.21 18.56 10.32
C GLU A 82 -6.54 19.94 10.34
N LYS A 83 -5.61 20.13 9.42
CA LYS A 83 -4.95 21.42 9.13
C LYS A 83 -5.43 21.97 7.80
N GLU A 84 -5.06 23.19 7.49
CA GLU A 84 -5.39 23.85 6.23
C GLU A 84 -4.91 23.02 5.01
N ASP A 85 -3.67 22.53 5.05
CA ASP A 85 -3.01 21.84 3.94
C ASP A 85 -2.85 20.33 4.13
N ALA A 86 -3.21 19.76 5.29
CA ALA A 86 -2.98 18.36 5.62
C ALA A 86 -3.97 17.77 6.62
N LEU A 87 -4.09 16.44 6.60
CA LEU A 87 -4.64 15.63 7.67
C LEU A 87 -3.49 14.92 8.37
N ILE A 88 -3.47 14.93 9.70
CA ILE A 88 -2.41 14.35 10.52
C ILE A 88 -3.00 13.33 11.49
N PHE A 89 -2.39 12.15 11.53
CA PHE A 89 -2.79 11.03 12.38
C PHE A 89 -1.57 10.55 13.17
N HIS A 90 -1.73 10.40 14.49
CA HIS A 90 -0.68 9.90 15.37
C HIS A 90 -1.10 8.58 16.02
N THR A 91 -0.23 7.60 15.96
CA THR A 91 -0.22 6.45 16.86
C THR A 91 0.97 6.56 17.82
N THR A 92 1.20 5.58 18.67
CA THR A 92 2.40 5.56 19.53
C THR A 92 3.69 5.28 18.75
N ALA A 93 3.58 4.66 17.58
CA ALA A 93 4.73 4.25 16.75
C ALA A 93 4.94 5.12 15.50
N LEU A 94 3.87 5.70 14.96
CA LEU A 94 3.89 6.34 13.64
C LEU A 94 3.15 7.68 13.64
N LYS A 95 3.57 8.55 12.73
CA LYS A 95 2.79 9.72 12.31
C LYS A 95 2.52 9.62 10.82
N LEU A 96 1.24 9.54 10.43
CA LEU A 96 0.82 9.62 9.05
C LEU A 96 0.34 11.04 8.73
N VAL A 97 0.87 11.61 7.66
CA VAL A 97 0.42 12.89 7.12
C VAL A 97 -0.13 12.67 5.73
N MET A 98 -1.35 13.10 5.48
CA MET A 98 -1.90 13.20 4.13
C MET A 98 -1.97 14.66 3.72
N LYS A 99 -1.20 15.05 2.71
CA LYS A 99 -1.33 16.36 2.07
C LYS A 99 -2.65 16.45 1.31
N LYS A 100 -3.32 17.60 1.38
CA LYS A 100 -4.65 17.80 0.77
C LYS A 100 -4.59 18.12 -0.72
N GLN A 101 -3.51 18.77 -1.18
CA GLN A 101 -3.33 19.12 -2.59
C GLN A 101 -1.85 19.43 -2.91
N PRO A 102 -1.19 18.62 -3.75
CA PRO A 102 -1.69 17.32 -4.24
C PRO A 102 -1.84 16.30 -3.11
N ILE A 103 -2.77 15.35 -3.27
CA ILE A 103 -2.91 14.24 -2.32
C ILE A 103 -1.61 13.44 -2.33
N GLN A 104 -1.02 13.29 -1.15
CA GLN A 104 0.24 12.58 -0.94
C GLN A 104 0.31 12.09 0.50
N PHE A 105 0.64 10.83 0.71
CA PHE A 105 0.92 10.31 2.04
C PHE A 105 2.42 10.41 2.35
N LEU A 106 2.70 10.80 3.60
CA LEU A 106 4.03 10.81 4.20
C LEU A 106 3.94 10.07 5.52
N LEU A 107 4.86 9.15 5.76
CA LEU A 107 4.93 8.36 6.98
C LEU A 107 6.21 8.69 7.74
N TYR A 108 6.05 9.00 9.01
CA TYR A 108 7.15 9.31 9.93
C TYR A 108 7.16 8.30 11.08
N ASP A 109 8.34 8.02 11.60
CA ASP A 109 8.50 7.25 12.84
C ASP A 109 8.12 8.05 14.09
N ALA A 110 8.23 7.43 15.27
CA ALA A 110 7.91 8.07 16.54
C ALA A 110 8.83 9.25 16.88
N GLU A 111 10.04 9.27 16.34
CA GLU A 111 11.01 10.35 16.49
C GLU A 111 10.81 11.50 15.49
N GLY A 112 9.84 11.37 14.58
CA GLY A 112 9.51 12.37 13.57
C GLY A 112 10.37 12.31 12.31
N LYS A 113 11.08 11.20 12.09
CA LYS A 113 11.89 10.98 10.89
C LYS A 113 11.02 10.42 9.75
N LEU A 114 11.12 11.01 8.57
CA LEU A 114 10.41 10.54 7.38
C LEU A 114 10.98 9.18 6.95
N ILE A 115 10.10 8.16 6.89
CA ILE A 115 10.47 6.79 6.51
C ILE A 115 9.85 6.35 5.18
N TYR A 116 8.83 7.05 4.71
CA TYR A 116 8.16 6.76 3.45
C TYR A 116 7.39 7.98 2.97
N ASN A 117 7.34 8.17 1.66
CA ASN A 117 6.43 9.13 1.03
C ASN A 117 6.02 8.70 -0.37
N ASP A 118 4.80 9.06 -0.73
CA ASP A 118 4.31 8.97 -2.10
C ASP A 118 5.02 9.97 -3.00
N LEU A 119 5.01 9.71 -4.30
CA LEU A 119 5.44 10.69 -5.30
C LEU A 119 4.51 11.92 -5.27
N LYS A 120 5.07 13.10 -5.05
CA LYS A 120 4.33 14.32 -4.71
C LYS A 120 3.22 14.68 -5.69
N GLU A 121 3.51 14.71 -6.98
CA GLU A 121 2.55 15.18 -7.99
C GLU A 121 1.64 14.07 -8.54
N ARG A 122 1.93 12.83 -8.21
CA ARG A 122 1.26 11.66 -8.78
C ARG A 122 1.34 10.46 -7.83
N ALA A 123 0.61 10.53 -6.73
CA ALA A 123 0.56 9.39 -5.79
C ALA A 123 -0.29 8.23 -6.33
N PHE A 124 -1.47 8.54 -6.87
CA PHE A 124 -2.42 7.55 -7.37
C PHE A 124 -3.03 8.00 -8.69
N ASP A 125 -3.09 7.08 -9.64
CA ASP A 125 -3.85 7.30 -10.88
C ASP A 125 -4.59 6.05 -11.36
N GLN A 126 -5.51 6.28 -12.28
CA GLN A 126 -6.19 5.23 -13.03
C GLN A 126 -6.10 5.52 -14.53
N ASP A 127 -5.72 4.51 -15.31
CA ASP A 127 -5.67 4.63 -16.76
C ASP A 127 -7.06 4.42 -17.42
N GLN A 128 -7.10 4.50 -18.75
CA GLN A 128 -8.33 4.33 -19.53
C GLN A 128 -8.88 2.89 -19.49
N LEU A 129 -8.07 1.91 -19.09
CA LEU A 129 -8.46 0.52 -18.93
C LEU A 129 -8.90 0.18 -17.51
N GLY A 130 -8.95 1.17 -16.63
CA GLY A 130 -9.33 0.99 -15.23
C GLY A 130 -8.20 0.48 -14.32
N ARG A 131 -6.95 0.39 -14.81
CA ARG A 131 -5.82 -0.06 -14.00
C ARG A 131 -5.36 1.06 -13.09
N VAL A 132 -5.25 0.75 -11.81
CA VAL A 132 -4.79 1.70 -10.78
C VAL A 132 -3.29 1.55 -10.58
N THR A 133 -2.59 2.67 -10.52
CA THR A 133 -1.16 2.73 -10.20
C THR A 133 -0.95 3.58 -8.96
N HIS A 134 -0.10 3.08 -8.07
CA HIS A 134 0.42 3.78 -6.91
C HIS A 134 1.89 4.10 -7.13
N TYR A 135 2.28 5.33 -6.85
CA TYR A 135 3.65 5.82 -7.02
C TYR A 135 4.23 6.28 -5.69
N SER A 136 5.36 5.72 -5.32
CA SER A 136 6.14 6.16 -4.17
C SER A 136 7.51 6.68 -4.61
N GLU A 137 8.07 7.57 -3.82
CA GLU A 137 9.43 8.05 -4.05
C GLU A 137 10.46 7.01 -3.60
N ILE A 138 11.46 6.79 -4.43
CA ILE A 138 12.58 5.88 -4.17
C ILE A 138 13.87 6.69 -4.11
N HIS A 139 14.64 6.49 -3.04
CA HIS A 139 15.99 7.04 -2.91
C HIS A 139 17.00 6.02 -3.46
N ALA A 140 17.36 6.17 -4.74
CA ALA A 140 18.07 5.15 -5.51
C ALA A 140 19.41 4.73 -4.89
N ASP A 141 20.11 5.63 -4.20
CA ASP A 141 21.42 5.33 -3.62
C ASP A 141 21.34 4.57 -2.29
N THR A 142 20.22 4.68 -1.56
CA THR A 142 20.11 4.21 -0.17
C THR A 142 18.96 3.24 0.10
N ASP A 143 18.01 3.10 -0.82
CA ASP A 143 16.88 2.17 -0.68
C ASP A 143 17.18 0.81 -1.29
N HIS A 144 16.75 -0.24 -0.59
CA HIS A 144 16.83 -1.64 -1.00
C HIS A 144 15.47 -2.32 -0.84
N PHE A 145 15.18 -3.31 -1.68
CA PHE A 145 13.87 -3.95 -1.74
C PHE A 145 14.00 -5.47 -1.74
N TYR A 146 13.36 -6.12 -0.75
CA TYR A 146 13.43 -7.57 -0.56
C TYR A 146 12.03 -8.17 -0.46
N GLY A 147 11.76 -9.25 -1.17
CA GLY A 147 10.47 -9.94 -1.10
C GLY A 147 9.91 -10.34 -2.45
N PHE A 148 8.61 -10.07 -2.65
CA PHE A 148 7.82 -10.35 -3.85
C PHE A 148 7.53 -11.83 -4.14
N GLY A 149 7.86 -12.74 -3.21
CA GLY A 149 7.69 -14.17 -3.39
C GLY A 149 8.83 -14.79 -4.20
N GLU A 150 8.49 -15.72 -5.09
CA GLU A 150 9.46 -16.43 -5.93
C GLU A 150 9.88 -15.57 -7.11
N LYS A 151 11.10 -15.02 -7.05
CA LYS A 151 11.68 -14.13 -8.05
C LYS A 151 13.13 -14.49 -8.35
N THR A 152 13.50 -14.44 -9.62
CA THR A 152 14.87 -14.66 -10.08
C THR A 152 15.80 -13.49 -9.78
N GLY A 153 17.09 -13.68 -10.02
CA GLY A 153 18.15 -12.68 -9.90
C GLY A 153 18.57 -12.37 -8.47
N HIS A 154 19.16 -11.22 -8.27
CA HIS A 154 19.70 -10.81 -6.97
C HIS A 154 18.63 -10.69 -5.89
N LEU A 155 19.04 -10.82 -4.63
CA LEU A 155 18.15 -10.71 -3.48
C LEU A 155 17.52 -9.31 -3.39
N ASP A 156 18.31 -8.26 -3.55
CA ASP A 156 17.83 -6.90 -3.69
C ASP A 156 17.17 -6.72 -5.08
N LYS A 157 15.93 -6.31 -5.07
CA LYS A 157 15.12 -6.10 -6.29
C LYS A 157 15.14 -4.66 -6.79
N LYS A 158 16.03 -3.81 -6.26
CA LYS A 158 16.23 -2.45 -6.79
C LYS A 158 16.48 -2.48 -8.30
N GLY A 159 15.86 -1.57 -9.03
CA GLY A 159 15.98 -1.48 -10.48
C GLY A 159 15.26 -2.58 -11.26
N ARG A 160 14.47 -3.44 -10.59
CA ARG A 160 13.75 -4.53 -11.28
C ARG A 160 12.31 -4.12 -11.60
N HIS A 161 11.87 -4.61 -12.74
CA HIS A 161 10.47 -4.58 -13.16
C HIS A 161 9.90 -5.99 -12.97
N LEU A 162 9.03 -6.17 -11.96
CA LEU A 162 8.55 -7.48 -11.51
C LEU A 162 7.08 -7.67 -11.84
N ARG A 163 6.76 -8.74 -12.54
CA ARG A 163 5.38 -9.09 -12.87
C ARG A 163 4.83 -10.09 -11.86
N MET A 164 3.67 -9.78 -11.28
CA MET A 164 2.88 -10.64 -10.42
C MET A 164 1.77 -11.31 -11.23
N SER A 165 2.11 -12.39 -11.91
CA SER A 165 1.19 -13.15 -12.75
C SER A 165 1.65 -14.60 -12.75
N PRO A 166 0.94 -15.53 -12.08
CA PRO A 166 1.32 -16.93 -12.00
C PRO A 166 1.46 -17.53 -13.41
N LYS A 167 2.61 -18.14 -13.68
CA LYS A 167 2.91 -18.73 -14.98
C LYS A 167 3.73 -19.99 -14.80
N ASP A 168 3.46 -20.99 -15.64
CA ASP A 168 4.33 -22.15 -15.74
C ASP A 168 5.68 -21.75 -16.34
N ALA A 169 6.71 -21.85 -15.53
CA ALA A 169 8.04 -21.33 -15.82
C ALA A 169 8.99 -22.43 -16.37
N ILE A 170 8.47 -23.36 -17.15
CA ILE A 170 9.28 -24.44 -17.75
C ILE A 170 10.41 -23.83 -18.59
N GLY A 171 11.65 -24.18 -18.24
CA GLY A 171 12.84 -23.68 -18.94
C GLY A 171 13.19 -22.21 -18.63
N ALA A 172 12.67 -21.66 -17.52
CA ALA A 172 12.99 -20.30 -17.12
C ALA A 172 14.49 -20.13 -16.83
N ASP A 173 15.01 -18.98 -17.23
CA ASP A 173 16.37 -18.58 -16.87
C ASP A 173 16.42 -18.27 -15.38
N PRO A 174 17.35 -18.87 -14.59
CA PRO A 174 17.42 -18.67 -13.16
C PRO A 174 17.85 -17.26 -12.74
N GLU A 175 18.43 -16.48 -13.62
CA GLU A 175 18.87 -15.12 -13.34
C GLU A 175 17.86 -14.07 -13.81
N PHE A 176 17.20 -14.27 -14.95
CA PHE A 176 16.35 -13.28 -15.60
C PHE A 176 14.92 -13.77 -15.90
N GLY A 177 14.64 -15.07 -15.68
CA GLY A 177 13.33 -15.64 -15.98
C GLY A 177 12.22 -15.07 -15.07
N GLU A 178 11.24 -14.44 -15.67
CA GLU A 178 10.06 -13.89 -15.01
C GLU A 178 8.84 -13.99 -15.93
N PRO A 179 7.64 -14.18 -15.38
CA PRO A 179 7.28 -14.52 -14.00
C PRO A 179 7.45 -16.01 -13.68
N LEU A 180 7.48 -16.36 -12.39
CA LEU A 180 7.51 -17.73 -11.88
C LEU A 180 6.15 -18.16 -11.31
N TYR A 181 6.13 -19.12 -10.38
CA TYR A 181 4.88 -19.71 -9.85
C TYR A 181 4.26 -18.94 -8.70
N LYS A 182 5.08 -18.51 -7.71
CA LYS A 182 4.60 -17.92 -6.46
C LYS A 182 4.82 -16.43 -6.43
N HIS A 183 3.73 -15.69 -6.32
CA HIS A 183 3.73 -14.25 -6.25
C HIS A 183 3.18 -13.81 -4.90
N VAL A 184 3.97 -13.04 -4.17
CA VAL A 184 3.55 -12.42 -2.91
C VAL A 184 3.72 -10.91 -3.08
N PRO A 185 2.62 -10.14 -3.17
CA PRO A 185 2.69 -8.70 -3.39
C PRO A 185 3.05 -7.96 -2.08
N PHE A 186 4.11 -8.44 -1.45
CA PHE A 186 4.70 -7.92 -0.22
C PHE A 186 6.20 -7.78 -0.40
N TYR A 187 6.72 -6.64 -0.01
CA TYR A 187 8.15 -6.42 0.06
C TYR A 187 8.54 -5.59 1.28
N ILE A 188 9.77 -5.71 1.69
CA ILE A 188 10.40 -4.91 2.73
C ILE A 188 11.31 -3.90 2.04
N ARG A 189 11.05 -2.61 2.27
CA ARG A 189 11.93 -1.51 1.92
C ARG A 189 12.86 -1.24 3.08
N VAL A 190 14.16 -1.25 2.83
CA VAL A 190 15.20 -0.91 3.81
C VAL A 190 15.95 0.30 3.29
N ASN A 191 16.16 1.28 4.14
CA ASN A 191 16.99 2.44 3.83
C ASN A 191 18.27 2.40 4.66
N GLU A 192 19.45 2.48 4.00
CA GLU A 192 20.75 2.37 4.64
C GLU A 192 21.08 3.53 5.60
N GLU A 193 20.59 4.73 5.31
CA GLU A 193 20.92 5.92 6.11
C GLU A 193 20.16 5.95 7.42
N ASN A 194 18.89 5.55 7.38
CA ASN A 194 18.03 5.64 8.56
C ASN A 194 17.80 4.31 9.26
N LEU A 195 18.27 3.21 8.68
CA LEU A 195 18.16 1.85 9.20
C LEU A 195 16.71 1.40 9.47
N HIS A 196 15.74 2.03 8.80
CA HIS A 196 14.34 1.62 8.87
C HIS A 196 14.04 0.49 7.90
N ALA A 197 13.23 -0.46 8.35
CA ALA A 197 12.62 -1.49 7.53
C ALA A 197 11.10 -1.27 7.52
N LEU A 198 10.53 -1.05 6.34
CA LEU A 198 9.09 -0.86 6.14
C LEU A 198 8.54 -1.97 5.27
N GLY A 199 7.56 -2.72 5.77
CA GLY A 199 6.82 -3.70 4.98
C GLY A 199 5.68 -3.02 4.21
N LEU A 200 5.60 -3.28 2.91
CA LEU A 200 4.49 -2.84 2.06
C LEU A 200 3.79 -4.07 1.49
N PHE A 201 2.50 -4.21 1.79
CA PHE A 201 1.66 -5.28 1.30
C PHE A 201 0.52 -4.71 0.44
N TYR A 202 0.49 -5.12 -0.82
CA TYR A 202 -0.60 -4.79 -1.73
C TYR A 202 -1.60 -5.93 -1.75
N ASN A 203 -2.70 -5.79 -1.02
CA ASN A 203 -3.75 -6.80 -0.95
C ASN A 203 -4.54 -6.87 -2.27
N ASN A 204 -3.91 -7.43 -3.28
CA ASN A 204 -4.41 -7.57 -4.64
C ASN A 204 -4.12 -8.97 -5.18
N SER A 205 -5.17 -9.66 -5.62
CA SER A 205 -5.07 -11.00 -6.21
C SER A 205 -5.09 -11.01 -7.76
N TYR A 206 -5.18 -9.83 -8.37
CA TYR A 206 -5.10 -9.68 -9.83
C TYR A 206 -3.66 -9.53 -10.29
N ASP A 207 -3.45 -9.71 -11.60
CA ASP A 207 -2.16 -9.40 -12.23
C ASP A 207 -1.71 -7.99 -11.88
N ALA A 208 -0.47 -7.86 -11.49
CA ALA A 208 0.14 -6.59 -11.11
C ALA A 208 1.59 -6.49 -11.58
N VAL A 209 2.12 -5.29 -11.55
CA VAL A 209 3.51 -4.99 -11.86
C VAL A 209 4.08 -4.11 -10.77
N PHE A 210 5.29 -4.44 -10.32
CA PHE A 210 6.10 -3.59 -9.47
C PHE A 210 7.32 -3.09 -10.24
N ASP A 211 7.44 -1.79 -10.39
CA ASP A 211 8.63 -1.13 -10.92
C ASP A 211 9.42 -0.56 -9.73
N MET A 212 10.60 -1.10 -9.50
CA MET A 212 11.45 -0.77 -8.36
C MET A 212 12.58 0.17 -8.73
N GLY A 213 12.30 1.11 -9.63
CA GLY A 213 13.26 2.12 -10.08
C GLY A 213 14.08 1.72 -11.30
N ASN A 214 13.45 1.00 -12.23
CA ASN A 214 14.06 0.60 -13.51
C ASN A 214 14.19 1.80 -14.46
#